data_733cb02338ccb1bce8c3f6730e54e213
#
_entry.id   733cb02338ccb1bce8c3f6730e54e213
#
_cell.length_a   1.000
_cell.length_b   1.000
_cell.length_c   1.000
_cell.angle_alpha   90.00
_cell.angle_beta   90.00
_cell.angle_gamma   90.00
#
_symmetry.space_group_name_H-M   'P 1'
#
loop_
_entity.id
_entity.type
_entity.pdbx_description
1 polymer ?
#
loop_
_entity_poly.entity_id
_entity_poly.type
_entity_poly.pdbx_seq_one_letter_code
_entity_poly.pdbx_strand_id
1 'polypeptide(L)'
;MNLELLFKVSEMTGDPTYRNIAISHADKTLENHYRDDFSTYHVVDYDDETGAIRRRCTAQGIADESRWARGQAWSIYGFTVAYRFTKDERYLQRAKDVANYLFVTEDNMPEDLVPLWDFDVEEFSAQMPEPDYYERYGQIRDASSAAIICSALYELYWDTKDEFYKTKADKIVESLSSPAYRAQPGTNGGFILMHSVGSIPHGSSIDVPLNYADYYFLEALSRKRKIEEGIAPVE
;
A
#
# COMPACT_ATOMS: atom_id res chain seq x y z
N MET A 1 -5.88 -6.08 -3.69
CA MET A 1 -4.57 -6.46 -4.18
C MET A 1 -4.54 -7.76 -4.96
N ASN A 2 -4.81 -8.90 -4.35
CA ASN A 2 -4.90 -10.18 -5.06
C ASN A 2 -6.02 -10.25 -6.12
N LEU A 3 -6.85 -9.21 -6.21
CA LEU A 3 -7.93 -9.11 -7.19
C LEU A 3 -7.41 -9.01 -8.63
N GLU A 4 -6.21 -8.46 -8.84
CA GLU A 4 -5.60 -8.38 -10.18
C GLU A 4 -5.50 -9.77 -10.83
N LEU A 5 -5.06 -10.76 -10.06
CA LEU A 5 -5.00 -12.15 -10.56
C LEU A 5 -6.38 -12.64 -11.02
N LEU A 6 -7.43 -12.36 -10.25
CA LEU A 6 -8.79 -12.77 -10.61
C LEU A 6 -9.28 -12.07 -11.89
N PHE A 7 -9.02 -10.78 -12.04
CA PHE A 7 -9.33 -10.07 -13.28
C PHE A 7 -8.57 -10.65 -14.47
N LYS A 8 -7.27 -10.89 -14.33
CA LYS A 8 -6.45 -11.47 -15.41
C LYS A 8 -6.88 -12.88 -15.78
N VAL A 9 -7.20 -13.74 -14.80
CA VAL A 9 -7.71 -15.09 -15.08
C VAL A 9 -9.04 -15.02 -15.83
N SER A 10 -9.93 -14.10 -15.46
CA SER A 10 -11.19 -13.89 -16.18
C SER A 10 -10.97 -13.48 -17.64
N GLU A 11 -10.02 -12.57 -17.91
CA GLU A 11 -9.65 -12.18 -19.27
C GLU A 11 -9.07 -13.35 -20.08
N MET A 12 -8.18 -14.14 -19.48
CA MET A 12 -7.50 -15.24 -20.14
C MET A 12 -8.43 -16.43 -20.46
N THR A 13 -9.39 -16.70 -19.58
CA THR A 13 -10.27 -17.86 -19.70
C THR A 13 -11.62 -17.53 -20.34
N GLY A 14 -12.01 -16.25 -20.34
CA GLY A 14 -13.36 -15.82 -20.70
C GLY A 14 -14.43 -16.15 -19.65
N ASP A 15 -14.05 -16.72 -18.50
CA ASP A 15 -14.97 -17.04 -17.41
C ASP A 15 -15.22 -15.80 -16.54
N PRO A 16 -16.45 -15.24 -16.50
CA PRO A 16 -16.78 -14.06 -15.74
C PRO A 16 -16.80 -14.29 -14.21
N THR A 17 -16.76 -15.54 -13.75
CA THR A 17 -16.83 -15.89 -12.31
C THR A 17 -15.74 -15.19 -11.53
N TYR A 18 -14.51 -15.22 -12.01
CA TYR A 18 -13.38 -14.60 -11.32
C TYR A 18 -13.50 -13.08 -11.23
N ARG A 19 -13.93 -12.43 -12.33
CA ARG A 19 -14.19 -10.99 -12.35
C ARG A 19 -15.30 -10.61 -11.36
N ASN A 20 -16.38 -11.38 -11.31
CA ASN A 20 -17.49 -11.10 -10.41
C ASN A 20 -17.09 -11.24 -8.94
N ILE A 21 -16.26 -12.23 -8.61
CA ILE A 21 -15.68 -12.38 -7.26
C ILE A 21 -14.80 -11.16 -6.93
N ALA A 22 -13.95 -10.73 -7.86
CA ALA A 22 -13.07 -9.57 -7.65
C ALA A 22 -13.87 -8.29 -7.38
N ILE A 23 -14.92 -8.02 -8.17
CA ILE A 23 -15.81 -6.87 -8.02
C ILE A 23 -16.54 -6.93 -6.68
N SER A 24 -17.15 -8.07 -6.35
CA SER A 24 -17.86 -8.25 -5.08
C SER A 24 -16.94 -8.03 -3.87
N HIS A 25 -15.69 -8.49 -3.96
CA HIS A 25 -14.71 -8.26 -2.89
C HIS A 25 -14.30 -6.78 -2.82
N ALA A 26 -14.05 -6.14 -3.95
CA ALA A 26 -13.72 -4.71 -4.00
C ALA A 26 -14.85 -3.85 -3.43
N ASP A 27 -16.11 -4.13 -3.77
CA ASP A 27 -17.28 -3.42 -3.24
C ASP A 27 -17.40 -3.58 -1.72
N LYS A 28 -17.22 -4.79 -1.20
CA LYS A 28 -17.23 -5.01 0.27
C LYS A 28 -16.06 -4.30 0.96
N THR A 29 -14.90 -4.25 0.32
CA THR A 29 -13.75 -3.49 0.85
C THR A 29 -14.06 -2.00 0.85
N LEU A 30 -14.63 -1.47 -0.23
CA LEU A 30 -15.03 -0.07 -0.36
C LEU A 30 -16.01 0.35 0.74
N GLU A 31 -16.94 -0.54 1.07
CA GLU A 31 -17.99 -0.29 2.07
C GLU A 31 -17.48 -0.39 3.52
N ASN A 32 -16.57 -1.34 3.81
CA ASN A 32 -16.39 -1.79 5.19
C ASN A 32 -15.00 -1.55 5.77
N HIS A 33 -13.96 -1.34 4.93
CA HIS A 33 -12.57 -1.25 5.39
C HIS A 33 -12.10 0.19 5.70
N TYR A 34 -12.94 1.20 5.52
CA TYR A 34 -12.54 2.59 5.67
C TYR A 34 -13.14 3.24 6.91
N ARG A 35 -12.36 4.13 7.53
CA ARG A 35 -12.84 5.13 8.49
C ARG A 35 -13.33 6.37 7.73
N ASP A 36 -13.94 7.29 8.44
CA ASP A 36 -14.50 8.53 7.87
C ASP A 36 -13.41 9.43 7.26
N ASP A 37 -12.17 9.33 7.73
CA ASP A 37 -10.99 10.04 7.23
C ASP A 37 -10.33 9.37 6.02
N PHE A 38 -10.88 8.26 5.53
CA PHE A 38 -10.35 7.41 4.46
C PHE A 38 -9.13 6.55 4.84
N SER A 39 -8.70 6.54 6.08
CA SER A 39 -7.75 5.53 6.56
C SER A 39 -8.38 4.14 6.59
N THR A 40 -7.55 3.09 6.52
CA THR A 40 -8.07 1.73 6.44
C THR A 40 -7.89 0.95 7.74
N TYR A 41 -8.89 0.15 8.10
CA TYR A 41 -8.70 -0.99 8.98
C TYR A 41 -7.87 -2.07 8.27
N HIS A 42 -7.05 -2.79 9.01
CA HIS A 42 -6.24 -3.85 8.41
C HIS A 42 -7.10 -5.08 8.05
N VAL A 43 -7.90 -5.56 9.00
CA VAL A 43 -8.74 -6.75 8.84
C VAL A 43 -10.18 -6.42 9.19
N VAL A 44 -11.11 -6.81 8.32
CA VAL A 44 -12.54 -6.85 8.63
C VAL A 44 -12.96 -8.31 8.63
N ASP A 45 -13.35 -8.82 9.79
CA ASP A 45 -13.80 -10.18 9.99
C ASP A 45 -15.32 -10.25 9.84
N TYR A 46 -15.78 -11.11 8.95
CA TYR A 46 -17.19 -11.27 8.64
C TYR A 46 -17.73 -12.59 9.19
N ASP A 47 -18.98 -12.56 9.54
CA ASP A 47 -19.77 -13.75 9.81
C ASP A 47 -20.02 -14.49 8.49
N ASP A 48 -19.66 -15.74 8.41
CA ASP A 48 -19.71 -16.55 7.19
C ASP A 48 -21.15 -17.00 6.82
N GLU A 49 -22.08 -16.97 7.78
CA GLU A 49 -23.49 -17.31 7.54
C GLU A 49 -24.31 -16.07 7.15
N THR A 50 -24.09 -14.95 7.84
CA THR A 50 -24.91 -13.74 7.70
C THR A 50 -24.26 -12.65 6.85
N GLY A 51 -22.91 -12.68 6.68
CA GLY A 51 -22.15 -11.62 6.06
C GLY A 51 -22.00 -10.36 6.90
N ALA A 52 -22.47 -10.37 8.16
CA ALA A 52 -22.32 -9.24 9.07
C ALA A 52 -20.87 -9.08 9.54
N ILE A 53 -20.46 -7.85 9.84
CA ILE A 53 -19.14 -7.60 10.41
C ILE A 53 -19.13 -8.07 11.85
N ARG A 54 -18.23 -9.01 12.19
CA ARG A 54 -17.98 -9.44 13.57
C ARG A 54 -17.08 -8.45 14.30
N ARG A 55 -16.00 -8.02 13.64
CA ARG A 55 -15.05 -7.06 14.21
C ARG A 55 -14.17 -6.45 13.13
N ARG A 56 -13.55 -5.32 13.49
CA ARG A 56 -12.39 -4.76 12.79
C ARG A 56 -11.17 -4.93 13.68
N CYS A 57 -10.06 -5.38 13.13
CA CYS A 57 -8.86 -5.66 13.91
C CYS A 57 -7.59 -5.57 13.06
N THR A 58 -6.46 -5.73 13.72
CA THR A 58 -5.17 -5.83 13.06
C THR A 58 -4.55 -7.23 13.20
N ALA A 59 -3.63 -7.54 12.27
CA ALA A 59 -2.76 -8.69 12.37
C ALA A 59 -1.29 -8.26 12.33
N GLN A 60 -0.96 -7.14 11.67
CA GLN A 60 0.40 -6.67 11.47
C GLN A 60 0.62 -5.21 11.92
N GLY A 61 -0.44 -4.45 12.19
CA GLY A 61 -0.37 -3.14 12.82
C GLY A 61 -0.15 -3.22 14.32
N ILE A 62 0.11 -2.10 14.96
CA ILE A 62 0.37 -2.05 16.42
C ILE A 62 -0.89 -2.27 17.25
N ALA A 63 -2.06 -1.82 16.77
CA ALA A 63 -3.34 -1.94 17.45
C ALA A 63 -4.49 -2.08 16.44
N ASP A 64 -5.67 -2.55 16.90
CA ASP A 64 -6.84 -2.73 16.04
C ASP A 64 -7.31 -1.42 15.39
N GLU A 65 -7.16 -0.31 16.10
CA GLU A 65 -7.51 1.02 15.61
C GLU A 65 -6.35 1.77 14.94
N SER A 66 -5.14 1.19 14.89
CA SER A 66 -3.99 1.84 14.26
C SER A 66 -4.06 1.81 12.73
N ARG A 67 -3.28 2.67 12.12
CA ARG A 67 -3.20 2.85 10.68
C ARG A 67 -1.92 2.18 10.13
N TRP A 68 -1.96 0.87 10.00
CA TRP A 68 -0.85 0.10 9.44
C TRP A 68 -0.47 0.59 8.03
N ALA A 69 0.77 1.02 7.83
CA ALA A 69 1.19 1.74 6.62
C ALA A 69 1.00 0.93 5.33
N ARG A 70 1.34 -0.35 5.34
CA ARG A 70 1.17 -1.20 4.14
C ARG A 70 -0.30 -1.45 3.82
N GLY A 71 -1.21 -1.36 4.79
CA GLY A 71 -2.65 -1.36 4.55
C GLY A 71 -3.09 -0.17 3.72
N GLN A 72 -2.64 1.04 4.07
CA GLN A 72 -2.89 2.26 3.29
C GLN A 72 -2.31 2.13 1.87
N ALA A 73 -1.08 1.63 1.76
CA ALA A 73 -0.43 1.40 0.47
C ALA A 73 -1.23 0.45 -0.43
N TRP A 74 -1.67 -0.68 0.13
CA TRP A 74 -2.50 -1.64 -0.61
C TRP A 74 -3.86 -1.07 -1.01
N SER A 75 -4.39 -0.14 -0.26
CA SER A 75 -5.65 0.52 -0.59
C SER A 75 -5.53 1.33 -1.88
N ILE A 76 -4.53 2.21 -1.99
CA ILE A 76 -4.30 2.98 -3.23
C ILE A 76 -4.08 2.02 -4.40
N TYR A 77 -3.17 1.07 -4.25
CA TYR A 77 -2.82 0.13 -5.31
C TYR A 77 -4.03 -0.72 -5.75
N GLY A 78 -4.73 -1.31 -4.78
CA GLY A 78 -5.85 -2.20 -5.06
C GLY A 78 -7.01 -1.52 -5.76
N PHE A 79 -7.35 -0.29 -5.39
CA PHE A 79 -8.44 0.45 -6.04
C PHE A 79 -8.02 1.04 -7.39
N THR A 80 -6.76 1.41 -7.59
CA THR A 80 -6.23 1.76 -8.91
C THR A 80 -6.33 0.56 -9.86
N VAL A 81 -5.94 -0.63 -9.40
CA VAL A 81 -6.11 -1.88 -10.16
C VAL A 81 -7.59 -2.18 -10.44
N ALA A 82 -8.46 -2.08 -9.45
CA ALA A 82 -9.89 -2.32 -9.65
C ALA A 82 -10.48 -1.35 -10.69
N TYR A 83 -10.09 -0.08 -10.68
CA TYR A 83 -10.48 0.88 -11.71
C TYR A 83 -9.93 0.50 -13.09
N ARG A 84 -8.68 0.08 -13.21
CA ARG A 84 -8.07 -0.38 -14.46
C ARG A 84 -8.96 -1.37 -15.19
N PHE A 85 -9.43 -2.39 -14.47
CA PHE A 85 -10.22 -3.49 -15.04
C PHE A 85 -11.71 -3.20 -15.18
N THR A 86 -12.28 -2.32 -14.38
CA THR A 86 -13.73 -2.10 -14.34
C THR A 86 -14.18 -0.79 -14.95
N LYS A 87 -13.31 0.23 -14.90
CA LYS A 87 -13.63 1.64 -15.20
C LYS A 87 -14.76 2.20 -14.32
N ASP A 88 -14.95 1.61 -13.13
CA ASP A 88 -15.90 2.12 -12.15
C ASP A 88 -15.27 3.29 -11.37
N GLU A 89 -15.83 4.48 -11.55
CA GLU A 89 -15.35 5.72 -10.97
C GLU A 89 -15.33 5.70 -9.44
N ARG A 90 -16.11 4.86 -8.78
CA ARG A 90 -16.08 4.70 -7.32
C ARG A 90 -14.71 4.22 -6.84
N TYR A 91 -14.07 3.33 -7.60
CA TYR A 91 -12.73 2.83 -7.26
C TYR A 91 -11.66 3.88 -7.50
N LEU A 92 -11.73 4.61 -8.62
CA LEU A 92 -10.81 5.72 -8.87
C LEU A 92 -10.92 6.78 -7.77
N GLN A 93 -12.15 7.17 -7.41
CA GLN A 93 -12.37 8.15 -6.36
C GLN A 93 -11.79 7.67 -5.02
N ARG A 94 -11.97 6.38 -4.66
CA ARG A 94 -11.39 5.85 -3.41
C ARG A 94 -9.86 5.87 -3.42
N ALA A 95 -9.21 5.53 -4.53
CA ALA A 95 -7.75 5.65 -4.64
C ALA A 95 -7.28 7.10 -4.43
N LYS A 96 -8.01 8.08 -4.99
CA LYS A 96 -7.76 9.51 -4.80
C LYS A 96 -7.98 9.94 -3.35
N ASP A 97 -9.05 9.50 -2.69
CA ASP A 97 -9.37 9.84 -1.31
C ASP A 97 -8.25 9.40 -0.35
N VAL A 98 -7.75 8.16 -0.53
CA VAL A 98 -6.65 7.64 0.29
C VAL A 98 -5.33 8.36 -0.03
N ALA A 99 -5.07 8.71 -1.28
CA ALA A 99 -3.90 9.51 -1.64
C ALA A 99 -3.97 10.91 -1.00
N ASN A 100 -5.14 11.54 -1.02
CA ASN A 100 -5.35 12.83 -0.36
C ASN A 100 -5.17 12.72 1.16
N TYR A 101 -5.71 11.68 1.79
CA TYR A 101 -5.51 11.40 3.20
C TYR A 101 -4.02 11.33 3.56
N LEU A 102 -3.23 10.60 2.77
CA LEU A 102 -1.79 10.42 3.05
C LEU A 102 -0.96 11.68 2.82
N PHE A 103 -1.30 12.50 1.82
CA PHE A 103 -0.39 13.54 1.35
C PHE A 103 -0.90 14.98 1.49
N VAL A 104 -2.17 15.18 1.80
CA VAL A 104 -2.81 16.50 1.83
C VAL A 104 -3.52 16.80 3.14
N THR A 105 -4.43 15.90 3.56
CA THR A 105 -5.34 16.19 4.69
C THR A 105 -4.63 16.10 6.03
N GLU A 106 -3.70 15.17 6.13
CA GLU A 106 -2.91 14.94 7.33
C GLU A 106 -1.43 14.88 6.96
N ASP A 107 -0.57 15.42 7.80
CA ASP A 107 0.88 15.33 7.63
C ASP A 107 1.39 13.95 8.07
N ASN A 108 0.79 12.91 7.50
CA ASN A 108 1.07 11.51 7.85
C ASN A 108 2.41 11.02 7.28
N MET A 109 2.82 11.60 6.15
CA MET A 109 4.02 11.14 5.47
C MET A 109 5.24 11.96 5.91
N PRO A 110 6.35 11.30 6.27
CA PRO A 110 7.59 12.00 6.55
C PRO A 110 8.12 12.72 5.30
N GLU A 111 9.09 13.63 5.49
CA GLU A 111 9.64 14.46 4.41
C GLU A 111 10.16 13.66 3.21
N ASP A 112 10.72 12.47 3.47
CA ASP A 112 11.23 11.56 2.45
C ASP A 112 10.15 10.67 1.80
N LEU A 113 8.92 10.76 2.25
CA LEU A 113 7.75 9.98 1.82
C LEU A 113 7.92 8.45 1.95
N VAL A 114 8.80 7.98 2.83
CA VAL A 114 8.87 6.57 3.23
C VAL A 114 8.23 6.45 4.61
N PRO A 115 7.05 5.84 4.75
CA PRO A 115 6.32 5.87 6.00
C PRO A 115 6.99 5.06 7.11
N LEU A 116 6.64 5.34 8.34
CA LEU A 116 6.81 4.39 9.44
C LEU A 116 5.97 3.14 9.15
N TRP A 117 6.30 2.01 9.76
CA TRP A 117 5.57 0.75 9.56
C TRP A 117 4.09 0.82 10.00
N ASP A 118 3.79 1.72 10.95
CA ASP A 118 2.45 2.07 11.40
C ASP A 118 2.43 3.57 11.72
N PHE A 119 1.43 4.30 11.25
CA PHE A 119 1.35 5.76 11.43
C PHE A 119 1.08 6.15 12.88
N ASP A 120 0.52 5.24 13.68
CA ASP A 120 0.10 5.49 15.05
C ASP A 120 1.04 4.83 16.07
N VAL A 121 2.24 4.44 15.65
CA VAL A 121 3.19 3.74 16.50
C VAL A 121 3.54 4.52 17.76
N GLU A 122 3.62 5.86 17.69
CA GLU A 122 3.90 6.71 18.86
C GLU A 122 2.74 6.66 19.86
N GLU A 123 1.50 6.81 19.39
CA GLU A 123 0.31 6.82 20.23
C GLU A 123 0.11 5.49 20.96
N PHE A 124 0.19 4.37 20.20
CA PHE A 124 -0.12 3.05 20.76
C PHE A 124 1.05 2.39 21.47
N SER A 125 2.28 2.84 21.27
CA SER A 125 3.45 2.30 21.97
C SER A 125 3.34 2.38 23.50
N ALA A 126 2.71 3.42 24.03
CA ALA A 126 2.46 3.57 25.45
C ALA A 126 1.51 2.49 26.03
N GLN A 127 0.79 1.77 25.20
CA GLN A 127 -0.13 0.70 25.59
C GLN A 127 0.50 -0.70 25.46
N MET A 128 1.73 -0.78 24.94
CA MET A 128 2.43 -2.04 24.80
C MET A 128 3.02 -2.52 26.14
N PRO A 129 3.08 -3.84 26.38
CA PRO A 129 3.61 -4.38 27.62
C PRO A 129 5.12 -4.15 27.78
N GLU A 130 5.87 -3.99 26.68
CA GLU A 130 7.29 -3.69 26.69
C GLU A 130 7.52 -2.19 26.88
N PRO A 131 8.18 -1.76 27.97
CA PRO A 131 8.35 -0.33 28.25
C PRO A 131 9.26 0.40 27.27
N ASP A 132 10.11 -0.33 26.55
CA ASP A 132 11.02 0.17 25.51
C ASP A 132 10.49 -0.02 24.07
N TYR A 133 9.20 -0.30 23.92
CA TYR A 133 8.61 -0.62 22.62
C TYR A 133 8.83 0.50 21.59
N TYR A 134 8.58 1.75 21.97
CA TYR A 134 8.78 2.88 21.07
C TYR A 134 10.26 3.09 20.70
N GLU A 135 11.18 2.92 21.64
CA GLU A 135 12.62 3.02 21.37
C GLU A 135 13.07 1.98 20.34
N ARG A 136 12.49 0.78 20.40
CA ARG A 136 12.84 -0.33 19.50
C ARG A 136 12.17 -0.23 18.14
N TYR A 137 10.93 0.20 18.07
CA TYR A 137 10.10 0.06 16.87
C TYR A 137 9.52 1.38 16.35
N GLY A 138 9.53 2.44 17.14
CA GLY A 138 8.85 3.70 16.83
C GLY A 138 9.38 4.44 15.61
N GLN A 139 10.62 4.18 15.21
CA GLN A 139 11.26 4.88 14.08
C GLN A 139 11.53 3.96 12.88
N ILE A 140 11.03 2.72 12.90
CA ILE A 140 11.26 1.77 11.80
C ILE A 140 10.43 2.18 10.58
N ARG A 141 11.13 2.32 9.45
CA ARG A 141 10.54 2.64 8.15
C ARG A 141 10.05 1.37 7.43
N ASP A 142 9.05 1.53 6.57
CA ASP A 142 8.62 0.45 5.67
C ASP A 142 8.78 0.86 4.20
N ALA A 143 9.96 0.62 3.65
CA ALA A 143 10.25 0.86 2.24
C ALA A 143 9.30 0.09 1.30
N SER A 144 8.77 -1.05 1.74
CA SER A 144 7.79 -1.80 0.95
C SER A 144 6.48 -1.03 0.76
N SER A 145 6.00 -0.35 1.78
CA SER A 145 4.82 0.51 1.69
C SER A 145 5.05 1.67 0.73
N ALA A 146 6.21 2.33 0.81
CA ALA A 146 6.56 3.41 -0.12
C ALA A 146 6.62 2.93 -1.57
N ALA A 147 7.23 1.77 -1.83
CA ALA A 147 7.32 1.20 -3.18
C ALA A 147 5.94 0.89 -3.79
N ILE A 148 5.03 0.32 -3.00
CA ILE A 148 3.64 0.03 -3.40
C ILE A 148 2.88 1.31 -3.72
N ILE A 149 2.96 2.32 -2.83
CA ILE A 149 2.34 3.63 -3.04
C ILE A 149 2.89 4.25 -4.33
N CYS A 150 4.20 4.27 -4.50
CA CYS A 150 4.86 4.85 -5.67
C CYS A 150 4.36 4.24 -6.98
N SER A 151 4.28 2.92 -7.04
CA SER A 151 3.78 2.21 -8.22
C SER A 151 2.33 2.59 -8.54
N ALA A 152 1.46 2.64 -7.52
CA ALA A 152 0.07 3.04 -7.68
C ALA A 152 -0.09 4.49 -8.13
N LEU A 153 0.72 5.41 -7.59
CA LEU A 153 0.65 6.84 -7.94
C LEU A 153 1.00 7.11 -9.40
N TYR A 154 1.95 6.39 -10.00
CA TYR A 154 2.24 6.54 -11.43
C TYR A 154 1.05 6.12 -12.30
N GLU A 155 0.35 5.05 -11.94
CA GLU A 155 -0.86 4.65 -12.66
C GLU A 155 -1.99 5.66 -12.43
N LEU A 156 -2.18 6.12 -11.20
CA LEU A 156 -3.19 7.13 -10.85
C LEU A 156 -2.93 8.45 -11.60
N TYR A 157 -1.66 8.86 -11.74
CA TYR A 157 -1.28 9.98 -12.62
C TYR A 157 -1.72 9.73 -14.07
N TRP A 158 -1.46 8.54 -14.59
CA TRP A 158 -1.80 8.23 -15.98
C TRP A 158 -3.31 8.29 -16.23
N ASP A 159 -4.11 7.79 -15.30
CA ASP A 159 -5.56 7.78 -15.40
C ASP A 159 -6.18 9.17 -15.23
N THR A 160 -5.61 10.00 -14.34
CA THR A 160 -6.17 11.33 -13.99
C THR A 160 -5.52 12.51 -14.71
N LYS A 161 -4.28 12.35 -15.14
CA LYS A 161 -3.38 13.42 -15.64
C LYS A 161 -3.10 14.51 -14.60
N ASP A 162 -3.31 14.22 -13.31
CA ASP A 162 -3.01 15.14 -12.23
C ASP A 162 -1.54 15.00 -11.80
N GLU A 163 -0.76 16.06 -12.08
CA GLU A 163 0.69 16.12 -11.78
C GLU A 163 1.01 15.95 -10.30
N PHE A 164 0.05 16.15 -9.42
CA PHE A 164 0.22 15.89 -7.98
C PHE A 164 0.71 14.47 -7.73
N TYR A 165 0.08 13.46 -8.33
CA TYR A 165 0.44 12.05 -8.14
C TYR A 165 1.83 11.73 -8.67
N LYS A 166 2.16 12.25 -9.86
CA LYS A 166 3.49 12.07 -10.43
C LYS A 166 4.59 12.70 -9.57
N THR A 167 4.35 13.90 -9.08
CA THR A 167 5.30 14.62 -8.20
C THR A 167 5.58 13.82 -6.92
N LYS A 168 4.54 13.25 -6.30
CA LYS A 168 4.72 12.40 -5.10
C LYS A 168 5.44 11.09 -5.44
N ALA A 169 5.11 10.45 -6.56
CA ALA A 169 5.79 9.24 -7.02
C ALA A 169 7.28 9.49 -7.33
N ASP A 170 7.60 10.59 -8.02
CA ASP A 170 8.98 10.97 -8.33
C ASP A 170 9.80 11.20 -7.04
N LYS A 171 9.21 11.83 -6.03
CA LYS A 171 9.85 12.03 -4.72
C LYS A 171 10.11 10.71 -4.00
N ILE A 172 9.17 9.77 -4.03
CA ILE A 172 9.37 8.43 -3.44
C ILE A 172 10.48 7.68 -4.20
N VAL A 173 10.52 7.74 -5.54
CA VAL A 173 11.62 7.14 -6.32
C VAL A 173 12.96 7.74 -5.93
N GLU A 174 13.05 9.07 -5.78
CA GLU A 174 14.26 9.74 -5.31
C GLU A 174 14.72 9.19 -3.96
N SER A 175 13.83 9.10 -3.00
CA SER A 175 14.10 8.60 -1.65
C SER A 175 14.55 7.13 -1.67
N LEU A 176 13.79 6.25 -2.30
CA LEU A 176 14.11 4.83 -2.39
C LEU A 176 15.37 4.54 -3.19
N SER A 177 15.77 5.42 -4.12
CA SER A 177 17.01 5.32 -4.89
C SER A 177 18.24 5.84 -4.13
N SER A 178 18.04 6.54 -3.01
CA SER A 178 19.11 7.09 -2.19
C SER A 178 19.87 6.01 -1.42
N PRO A 179 21.10 6.29 -0.95
CA PRO A 179 21.84 5.35 -0.10
C PRO A 179 21.15 5.01 1.23
N ALA A 180 20.15 5.78 1.64
CA ALA A 180 19.37 5.50 2.85
C ALA A 180 18.50 4.24 2.71
N TYR A 181 18.04 3.93 1.50
CA TYR A 181 17.14 2.80 1.24
C TYR A 181 17.67 1.82 0.20
N ARG A 182 18.50 2.26 -0.72
CA ARG A 182 19.08 1.39 -1.75
C ARG A 182 20.39 0.77 -1.28
N ALA A 183 20.45 -0.54 -1.24
CA ALA A 183 21.64 -1.29 -0.90
C ALA A 183 22.76 -1.11 -1.94
N GLN A 184 24.00 -1.22 -1.48
CA GLN A 184 25.16 -1.27 -2.38
C GLN A 184 25.15 -2.59 -3.18
N PRO A 185 25.54 -2.58 -4.45
CA PRO A 185 25.64 -3.81 -5.25
C PRO A 185 26.48 -4.89 -4.55
N GLY A 186 25.96 -6.12 -4.52
CA GLY A 186 26.63 -7.26 -3.89
C GLY A 186 26.45 -7.36 -2.37
N THR A 187 25.65 -6.48 -1.77
CA THR A 187 25.27 -6.53 -0.34
C THR A 187 23.79 -6.92 -0.18
N ASN A 188 23.26 -6.86 1.04
CA ASN A 188 21.84 -7.03 1.38
C ASN A 188 21.21 -8.34 0.83
N GLY A 189 22.00 -9.42 0.73
CA GLY A 189 21.52 -10.69 0.21
C GLY A 189 21.11 -10.66 -1.28
N GLY A 190 21.48 -9.61 -2.02
CA GLY A 190 21.11 -9.41 -3.41
C GLY A 190 19.81 -8.61 -3.62
N PHE A 191 19.14 -8.21 -2.54
CA PHE A 191 17.96 -7.34 -2.60
C PHE A 191 18.35 -5.88 -2.85
N ILE A 192 17.46 -5.14 -3.54
CA ILE A 192 17.68 -3.74 -3.91
C ILE A 192 17.38 -2.81 -2.74
N LEU A 193 16.23 -2.99 -2.10
CA LEU A 193 15.78 -2.14 -1.00
C LEU A 193 16.12 -2.74 0.36
N MET A 194 16.49 -1.87 1.27
CA MET A 194 16.64 -2.09 2.71
C MET A 194 15.39 -1.57 3.44
N HIS A 195 15.33 -1.81 4.75
CA HIS A 195 14.40 -1.13 5.67
C HIS A 195 12.92 -1.35 5.35
N SER A 196 12.54 -2.62 5.18
CA SER A 196 11.13 -3.02 5.08
C SER A 196 10.69 -3.81 6.31
N VAL A 197 9.39 -3.84 6.55
CA VAL A 197 8.79 -4.53 7.70
C VAL A 197 7.77 -5.56 7.23
N GLY A 198 7.97 -6.83 7.61
CA GLY A 198 6.96 -7.87 7.45
C GLY A 198 5.87 -7.75 8.51
N SER A 199 6.20 -8.05 9.76
CA SER A 199 5.25 -7.94 10.87
C SER A 199 5.98 -7.82 12.21
N ILE A 200 5.93 -6.67 12.85
CA ILE A 200 6.48 -6.45 14.18
C ILE A 200 5.72 -7.26 15.25
N PRO A 201 4.37 -7.28 15.29
CA PRO A 201 3.65 -8.07 16.28
C PRO A 201 3.96 -9.57 16.25
N HIS A 202 4.36 -10.10 15.09
CA HIS A 202 4.76 -11.51 14.96
C HIS A 202 6.28 -11.74 15.10
N GLY A 203 7.06 -10.71 15.37
CA GLY A 203 8.52 -10.78 15.46
C GLY A 203 9.18 -11.24 14.14
N SER A 204 8.56 -10.96 12.99
CA SER A 204 8.98 -11.48 11.70
C SER A 204 9.33 -10.38 10.71
N SER A 205 10.51 -10.51 10.10
CA SER A 205 10.97 -9.61 9.02
C SER A 205 10.93 -8.14 9.44
N ILE A 206 11.63 -7.82 10.52
CA ILE A 206 11.71 -6.46 11.08
C ILE A 206 12.98 -5.79 10.57
N ASP A 207 12.81 -4.66 9.88
CA ASP A 207 13.91 -3.86 9.31
C ASP A 207 14.85 -4.69 8.42
N VAL A 208 14.26 -5.41 7.47
CA VAL A 208 14.96 -6.32 6.55
C VAL A 208 14.53 -6.11 5.11
N PRO A 209 15.30 -6.61 4.12
CA PRO A 209 14.84 -6.61 2.73
C PRO A 209 13.64 -7.55 2.54
N LEU A 210 12.74 -7.16 1.63
CA LEU A 210 11.58 -7.96 1.26
C LEU A 210 11.43 -8.02 -0.27
N ASN A 211 11.18 -9.21 -0.81
CA ASN A 211 11.10 -9.41 -2.26
C ASN A 211 10.00 -8.58 -2.93
N TYR A 212 8.88 -8.37 -2.27
CA TYR A 212 7.81 -7.55 -2.81
C TYR A 212 8.12 -6.05 -2.74
N ALA A 213 8.98 -5.58 -1.83
CA ALA A 213 9.49 -4.22 -1.86
C ALA A 213 10.26 -3.95 -3.15
N ASP A 214 11.18 -4.85 -3.50
CA ASP A 214 11.93 -4.80 -4.76
C ASP A 214 11.01 -4.89 -5.99
N TYR A 215 10.03 -5.80 -5.95
CA TYR A 215 9.07 -5.95 -7.04
C TYR A 215 8.34 -4.64 -7.34
N TYR A 216 7.72 -4.01 -6.33
CA TYR A 216 6.96 -2.78 -6.52
C TYR A 216 7.85 -1.57 -6.83
N PHE A 217 9.07 -1.55 -6.33
CA PHE A 217 10.03 -0.53 -6.72
C PHE A 217 10.43 -0.64 -8.20
N LEU A 218 10.73 -1.84 -8.69
CA LEU A 218 11.02 -2.08 -10.10
C LEU A 218 9.78 -1.82 -10.99
N GLU A 219 8.61 -2.16 -10.54
CA GLU A 219 7.36 -1.83 -11.23
C GLU A 219 7.16 -0.32 -11.33
N ALA A 220 7.40 0.42 -10.23
CA ALA A 220 7.33 1.89 -10.23
C ALA A 220 8.32 2.51 -11.22
N LEU A 221 9.56 2.04 -11.24
CA LEU A 221 10.58 2.50 -12.20
C LEU A 221 10.19 2.18 -13.66
N SER A 222 9.61 1.01 -13.90
CA SER A 222 9.10 0.64 -15.22
C SER A 222 7.93 1.55 -15.66
N ARG A 223 6.99 1.81 -14.75
CA ARG A 223 5.86 2.72 -14.98
C ARG A 223 6.35 4.15 -15.26
N LYS A 224 7.28 4.66 -14.44
CA LYS A 224 7.93 5.96 -14.68
C LYS A 224 8.49 6.06 -16.07
N ARG A 225 9.33 5.10 -16.48
CA ARG A 225 9.96 5.10 -17.80
C ARG A 225 8.92 5.09 -18.92
N LYS A 226 7.90 4.23 -18.85
CA LYS A 226 6.83 4.20 -19.87
C LYS A 226 6.10 5.53 -19.98
N ILE A 227 5.78 6.17 -18.85
CA ILE A 227 5.15 7.50 -18.82
C ILE A 227 6.03 8.55 -19.48
N GLU A 228 7.34 8.57 -19.21
CA GLU A 228 8.30 9.48 -19.83
C GLU A 228 8.42 9.26 -21.35
N GLU A 229 8.22 8.04 -21.81
CA GLU A 229 8.15 7.66 -23.23
C GLU A 229 6.77 7.92 -23.87
N GLY A 230 5.78 8.42 -23.10
CA GLY A 230 4.40 8.64 -23.54
C GLY A 230 3.58 7.37 -23.74
N ILE A 231 4.01 6.26 -23.11
CA ILE A 231 3.38 4.94 -23.19
C ILE A 231 2.58 4.69 -21.91
N ALA A 232 1.44 3.97 -22.04
CA ALA A 232 0.65 3.58 -20.87
C ALA A 232 1.50 2.74 -19.89
N PRO A 233 1.47 3.04 -18.58
CA PRO A 233 2.33 2.37 -17.60
C PRO A 233 1.94 0.90 -17.39
N VAL A 234 0.70 0.55 -17.70
CA VAL A 234 0.12 -0.80 -17.58
C VAL A 234 -0.51 -1.21 -18.90
N GLU A 235 -0.52 -2.51 -19.16
CA GLU A 235 -1.15 -3.11 -20.36
C GLU A 235 -2.54 -3.65 -20.02
#